data_ae47fa282308c3ab4ee1c31edf46e38d
#
_entry.id   ae47fa282308c3ab4ee1c31edf46e38d
#
_cell.length_a   1.000
_cell.length_b   1.000
_cell.length_c   1.000
_cell.angle_alpha   90.00
_cell.angle_beta   90.00
_cell.angle_gamma   90.00
#
_symmetry.space_group_name_H-M   'P 1'
#
loop_
_entity.id
_entity.type
_entity.pdbx_description
1 polymer ?
#
loop_
_entity_poly.entity_id
_entity_poly.type
_entity_poly.pdbx_seq_one_letter_code
_entity_poly.pdbx_strand_id
1 'polypeptide(L)'
;KFFFKWGARKKFISSDGQIDFEENISQLTAPILFVNGDRDYAVPEAAAIEAYDKAAAADKTFKIFGEEKTDLHWGHIDLIMGQHAPAITWPYMLDWMQKRLP
;
A
#
# COMPACT_ATOMS: atom_id res chain seq x y z
N LYS A 1 -12.94 -9.54 -9.03
CA LYS A 1 -13.38 -10.83 -8.46
C LYS A 1 -12.53 -11.29 -7.30
N PHE A 2 -11.22 -11.05 -7.30
CA PHE A 2 -10.43 -11.44 -6.13
C PHE A 2 -10.75 -10.56 -4.90
N PHE A 3 -11.20 -9.34 -5.08
CA PHE A 3 -11.72 -8.53 -3.97
C PHE A 3 -12.92 -9.19 -3.32
N PHE A 4 -13.82 -9.74 -4.13
CA PHE A 4 -14.97 -10.45 -3.62
C PHE A 4 -14.56 -11.67 -2.80
N LYS A 5 -13.63 -12.47 -3.32
CA LYS A 5 -13.11 -13.65 -2.62
C LYS A 5 -12.33 -13.28 -1.36
N TRP A 6 -11.57 -12.20 -1.40
CA TRP A 6 -10.86 -11.72 -0.22
C TRP A 6 -11.83 -11.36 0.90
N GLY A 7 -12.92 -10.64 0.57
CA GLY A 7 -13.94 -10.30 1.55
C GLY A 7 -14.60 -11.53 2.15
N ALA A 8 -14.89 -12.55 1.33
CA ALA A 8 -15.54 -13.78 1.78
C ALA A 8 -14.63 -14.66 2.63
N ARG A 9 -13.35 -14.74 2.29
CA ARG A 9 -12.38 -15.65 2.95
C ARG A 9 -11.44 -14.94 3.91
N LYS A 10 -11.52 -13.61 4.02
CA LYS A 10 -10.58 -12.80 4.80
C LYS A 10 -9.14 -12.94 4.30
N LYS A 11 -8.96 -13.28 3.02
CA LYS A 11 -7.66 -13.43 2.36
C LYS A 11 -7.68 -12.81 0.98
N PHE A 12 -6.53 -12.32 0.56
CA PHE A 12 -6.32 -11.69 -0.75
C PHE A 12 -5.81 -12.76 -1.71
N ILE A 13 -6.74 -13.45 -2.37
CA ILE A 13 -6.44 -14.59 -3.24
C ILE A 13 -7.01 -14.39 -4.63
N SER A 14 -6.50 -15.15 -5.61
CA SER A 14 -7.02 -15.16 -6.96
C SER A 14 -8.44 -15.75 -7.01
N SER A 15 -9.18 -15.48 -8.10
CA SER A 15 -10.54 -15.94 -8.23
C SER A 15 -10.70 -17.46 -8.30
N ASP A 16 -9.66 -18.17 -8.75
CA ASP A 16 -9.65 -19.64 -8.79
C ASP A 16 -9.09 -20.28 -7.52
N GLY A 17 -8.60 -19.48 -6.58
CA GLY A 17 -8.07 -19.96 -5.31
C GLY A 17 -6.66 -20.56 -5.37
N GLN A 18 -6.01 -20.57 -6.54
CA GLN A 18 -4.69 -21.19 -6.70
C GLN A 18 -3.54 -20.26 -6.33
N ILE A 19 -3.75 -18.93 -6.42
CA ILE A 19 -2.73 -17.95 -6.06
C ILE A 19 -3.20 -17.24 -4.80
N ASP A 20 -2.45 -17.38 -3.72
CA ASP A 20 -2.66 -16.64 -2.49
C ASP A 20 -1.69 -15.46 -2.47
N PHE A 21 -2.19 -14.27 -2.84
CA PHE A 21 -1.37 -13.07 -2.90
C PHE A 21 -0.86 -12.65 -1.53
N GLU A 22 -1.63 -12.93 -0.49
CA GLU A 22 -1.26 -12.58 0.88
C GLU A 22 -0.11 -13.46 1.37
N GLU A 23 -0.14 -14.75 1.02
CA GLU A 23 0.93 -15.67 1.35
C GLU A 23 2.17 -15.40 0.50
N ASN A 24 1.98 -15.08 -0.79
CA ASN A 24 3.08 -14.81 -1.70
C ASN A 24 3.83 -13.52 -1.35
N ILE A 25 3.20 -12.55 -0.70
CA ILE A 25 3.88 -11.32 -0.28
C ILE A 25 5.01 -11.62 0.71
N SER A 26 4.91 -12.70 1.47
CA SER A 26 5.96 -13.12 2.38
C SER A 26 7.21 -13.63 1.66
N GLN A 27 7.12 -13.87 0.36
CA GLN A 27 8.22 -14.35 -0.46
C GLN A 27 8.88 -13.22 -1.27
N LEU A 28 8.31 -12.03 -1.28
CA LEU A 28 8.88 -10.89 -1.98
C LEU A 28 10.07 -10.34 -1.19
N THR A 29 11.22 -10.26 -1.86
CA THR A 29 12.45 -9.75 -1.24
C THR A 29 12.89 -8.40 -1.80
N ALA A 30 12.29 -7.96 -2.91
CA ALA A 30 12.57 -6.64 -3.47
C ALA A 30 12.15 -5.53 -2.48
N PRO A 31 12.80 -4.35 -2.56
CA PRO A 31 12.36 -3.21 -1.74
C PRO A 31 10.91 -2.87 -2.00
N ILE A 32 10.15 -2.61 -0.95
CA ILE A 32 8.71 -2.33 -1.05
C ILE A 32 8.38 -1.05 -0.29
N LEU A 33 7.65 -0.17 -0.95
CA LEU A 33 7.05 1.00 -0.33
C LEU A 33 5.54 0.78 -0.22
N PHE A 34 5.05 0.80 1.00
CA PHE A 34 3.62 0.77 1.29
C PHE A 34 3.15 2.19 1.57
N VAL A 35 2.17 2.65 0.81
CA VAL A 35 1.56 3.96 1.04
C VAL A 35 0.07 3.81 1.33
N ASN A 36 -0.41 4.58 2.27
CA ASN A 36 -1.82 4.60 2.63
C ASN A 36 -2.25 6.04 2.90
N GLY A 37 -3.54 6.31 2.75
CA GLY A 37 -4.10 7.60 3.10
C GLY A 37 -4.78 7.52 4.47
N ASP A 38 -4.77 8.61 5.22
CA ASP A 38 -5.42 8.67 6.53
C ASP A 38 -6.93 8.48 6.46
N ARG A 39 -7.52 8.75 5.30
CA ARG A 39 -8.96 8.57 5.04
C ARG A 39 -9.22 7.57 3.92
N ASP A 40 -8.40 6.54 3.84
CA ASP A 40 -8.61 5.45 2.91
C ASP A 40 -9.62 4.47 3.49
N TYR A 41 -10.85 4.52 2.98
CA TYR A 41 -11.92 3.65 3.43
C TYR A 41 -12.01 2.37 2.59
N ALA A 42 -11.27 2.29 1.50
CA ALA A 42 -11.20 1.08 0.68
C ALA A 42 -10.20 0.07 1.26
N VAL A 43 -9.07 0.57 1.75
CA VAL A 43 -8.04 -0.24 2.40
C VAL A 43 -7.76 0.36 3.76
N PRO A 44 -8.39 -0.14 4.82
CA PRO A 44 -8.14 0.37 6.18
C PRO A 44 -6.68 0.21 6.59
N GLU A 45 -6.22 1.11 7.43
CA GLU A 45 -4.84 1.11 7.91
C GLU A 45 -4.42 -0.25 8.49
N ALA A 46 -5.32 -0.90 9.25
CA ALA A 46 -5.02 -2.19 9.85
C ALA A 46 -4.69 -3.27 8.80
N ALA A 47 -5.41 -3.25 7.67
CA ALA A 47 -5.15 -4.19 6.57
C ALA A 47 -3.81 -3.88 5.89
N ALA A 48 -3.48 -2.61 5.72
CA ALA A 48 -2.20 -2.20 5.14
C ALA A 48 -1.03 -2.58 6.05
N ILE A 49 -1.17 -2.41 7.35
CA ILE A 49 -0.16 -2.80 8.33
C ILE A 49 0.06 -4.32 8.31
N GLU A 50 -1.02 -5.09 8.20
CA GLU A 50 -0.92 -6.55 8.10
C GLU A 50 -0.09 -6.98 6.89
N ALA A 51 -0.34 -6.36 5.73
CA ALA A 51 0.44 -6.65 4.53
C ALA A 51 1.91 -6.27 4.71
N TYR A 52 2.18 -5.11 5.32
CA TYR A 52 3.54 -4.67 5.61
C TYR A 52 4.27 -5.67 6.53
N ASP A 53 3.60 -6.12 7.58
CA ASP A 53 4.21 -7.03 8.55
C ASP A 53 4.53 -8.40 7.92
N LYS A 54 3.70 -8.86 6.98
CA LYS A 54 3.89 -10.13 6.30
C LYS A 54 4.96 -10.09 5.22
N ALA A 55 5.33 -8.91 4.73
CA ALA A 55 6.34 -8.78 3.68
C ALA A 55 7.71 -9.16 4.21
N ALA A 56 8.40 -10.05 3.50
CA ALA A 56 9.73 -10.54 3.88
C ALA A 56 10.86 -9.61 3.43
N ALA A 57 10.56 -8.55 2.69
CA ALA A 57 11.58 -7.62 2.21
C ALA A 57 12.34 -6.99 3.37
N ALA A 58 13.68 -7.01 3.30
CA ALA A 58 14.52 -6.37 4.31
C ALA A 58 14.39 -4.84 4.26
N ASP A 59 14.19 -4.29 3.05
CA ASP A 59 13.99 -2.86 2.82
C ASP A 59 12.53 -2.62 2.55
N LYS A 60 11.78 -2.29 3.58
CA LYS A 60 10.37 -1.95 3.45
C LYS A 60 10.06 -0.70 4.24
N THR A 61 9.23 0.15 3.67
CA THR A 61 8.81 1.43 4.25
C THR A 61 7.29 1.50 4.27
N PHE A 62 6.75 2.01 5.35
CA PHE A 62 5.32 2.27 5.46
C PHE A 62 5.11 3.78 5.65
N LYS A 63 4.33 4.39 4.77
CA LYS A 63 4.04 5.83 4.85
C LYS A 63 2.53 6.05 4.81
N ILE A 64 2.00 6.74 5.81
CA ILE A 64 0.61 7.20 5.83
C ILE A 64 0.61 8.69 5.54
N PHE A 65 -0.08 9.09 4.47
CA PHE A 65 -0.27 10.49 4.14
C PHE A 65 -1.49 11.03 4.88
N GLY A 66 -1.39 12.26 5.41
CA GLY A 66 -2.45 12.92 6.16
C GLY A 66 -2.22 12.93 7.67
N GLU A 67 -1.25 12.18 8.18
CA GLU A 67 -0.89 12.19 9.61
C GLU A 67 -0.05 13.40 9.97
N GLU A 68 0.55 14.06 9.00
CA GLU A 68 1.26 15.32 9.21
C GLU A 68 0.27 16.38 9.71
N LYS A 69 0.76 17.30 10.52
CA LYS A 69 -0.06 18.38 11.05
C LYS A 69 -0.39 19.41 9.97
N THR A 70 -1.15 18.96 8.97
CA THR A 70 -1.63 19.79 7.85
C THR A 70 -3.13 19.58 7.71
N ASP A 71 -3.79 20.44 6.93
CA ASP A 71 -5.21 20.30 6.66
C ASP A 71 -5.51 19.32 5.51
N LEU A 72 -4.48 18.72 4.93
CA LEU A 72 -4.65 17.78 3.83
C LEU A 72 -4.90 16.38 4.33
N HIS A 73 -5.96 15.77 3.82
CA HIS A 73 -6.31 14.39 4.08
C HIS A 73 -6.34 13.61 2.78
N TRP A 74 -6.12 12.31 2.85
CA TRP A 74 -5.91 11.48 1.67
C TRP A 74 -6.80 10.25 1.69
N GLY A 75 -7.67 10.15 0.69
CA GLY A 75 -8.42 8.93 0.41
C GLY A 75 -7.61 7.99 -0.49
N HIS A 76 -8.21 6.84 -0.82
CA HIS A 76 -7.53 5.80 -1.58
C HIS A 76 -7.00 6.29 -2.94
N ILE A 77 -7.87 6.91 -3.74
CA ILE A 77 -7.50 7.36 -5.08
C ILE A 77 -6.71 8.66 -5.04
N ASP A 78 -6.88 9.45 -4.02
CA ASP A 78 -6.20 10.74 -3.86
C ASP A 78 -4.68 10.62 -3.86
N LEU A 79 -4.16 9.47 -3.41
CA LEU A 79 -2.71 9.22 -3.38
C LEU A 79 -2.07 9.35 -4.77
N ILE A 80 -2.80 8.99 -5.81
CA ILE A 80 -2.32 8.99 -7.20
C ILE A 80 -2.95 10.12 -8.00
N MET A 81 -4.25 10.33 -7.87
CA MET A 81 -5.03 11.21 -8.74
C MET A 81 -5.58 12.45 -8.04
N GLY A 82 -5.31 12.63 -6.77
CA GLY A 82 -5.78 13.79 -6.02
C GLY A 82 -5.11 15.08 -6.49
N GLN A 83 -5.78 16.20 -6.25
CA GLN A 83 -5.32 17.53 -6.65
C GLN A 83 -3.88 17.83 -6.17
N HIS A 84 -3.55 17.38 -4.96
CA HIS A 84 -2.25 17.66 -4.34
C HIS A 84 -1.23 16.54 -4.53
N ALA A 85 -1.61 15.43 -5.19
CA ALA A 85 -0.71 14.30 -5.36
C ALA A 85 0.58 14.68 -6.14
N PRO A 86 0.52 15.45 -7.24
CA PRO A 86 1.75 15.81 -7.96
C PRO A 86 2.76 16.60 -7.14
N ALA A 87 2.29 17.30 -6.12
CA ALA A 87 3.18 18.10 -5.28
C ALA A 87 3.65 17.36 -4.03
N ILE A 88 2.97 16.31 -3.62
CA ILE A 88 3.21 15.68 -2.31
C ILE A 88 3.51 14.20 -2.44
N THR A 89 2.56 13.39 -2.92
CA THR A 89 2.77 11.93 -2.94
C THR A 89 3.70 11.48 -4.05
N TRP A 90 3.59 12.08 -5.24
CA TRP A 90 4.45 11.71 -6.37
C TRP A 90 5.93 11.96 -6.07
N PRO A 91 6.34 13.16 -5.58
CA PRO A 91 7.74 13.36 -5.24
C PRO A 91 8.26 12.42 -4.16
N TYR A 92 7.43 12.10 -3.17
CA TYR A 92 7.82 11.16 -2.12
C TYR A 92 8.12 9.78 -2.71
N MET A 93 7.19 9.26 -3.52
CA MET A 93 7.35 7.95 -4.14
C MET A 93 8.54 7.91 -5.10
N LEU A 94 8.72 8.96 -5.89
CA LEU A 94 9.83 9.07 -6.83
C LEU A 94 11.16 9.10 -6.10
N ASP A 95 11.28 9.91 -5.05
CA ASP A 95 12.49 10.00 -4.24
C ASP A 95 12.83 8.64 -3.61
N TRP A 96 11.82 7.96 -3.09
CA TRP A 96 12.01 6.63 -2.52
C TRP A 96 12.57 5.64 -3.54
N MET A 97 12.01 5.65 -4.76
CA MET A 97 12.46 4.79 -5.84
C MET A 97 13.88 5.15 -6.31
N GLN A 98 14.15 6.45 -6.49
CA GLN A 98 15.45 6.91 -6.98
C GLN A 98 16.59 6.53 -6.05
N LYS A 99 16.37 6.56 -4.75
CA LYS A 99 17.39 6.17 -3.76
C LYS A 99 17.77 4.69 -3.85
N ARG A 100 16.98 3.88 -4.54
CA ARG A 100 17.18 2.43 -4.67
C ARG A 100 17.57 2.00 -6.06
N LEU A 101 17.70 2.91 -6.98
CA LEU A 101 18.22 2.62 -8.31
C LEU A 101 19.73 2.47 -8.25
N PRO A 102 20.29 1.54 -9.06
CA PRO A 102 21.74 1.37 -9.16
C PRO A 102 22.44 2.58 -9.79
#